data_89558d5fc0e82c3255e4ad48d105b831
#
_entry.id   89558d5fc0e82c3255e4ad48d105b831
#
_cell.length_a   1.000
_cell.length_b   1.000
_cell.length_c   1.000
_cell.angle_alpha   90.00
_cell.angle_beta   90.00
_cell.angle_gamma   90.00
#
_symmetry.space_group_name_H-M   'P 1'
#
loop_
_entity.id
_entity.type
_entity.pdbx_description
1 polymer ?
#
loop_
_entity_poly.entity_id
_entity_poly.type
_entity_poly.pdbx_seq_one_letter_code
_entity_poly.pdbx_strand_id
1 'polypeptide(L)'
;MARLKLALGTLSLLLVTTSSQAALAPNYQRAKELTAVIEAAATALPQHPISKVIYQKEDQYQIIAGPCSLRATIVSKPMKNGVVGPRQFEVKLGQSRCR
;
A
#
# COMPACT_ATOMS: atom_id res chain seq x y z
N MET A 1 -52.98 5.22 -12.66
CA MET A 1 -52.63 5.19 -12.58
C MET A 1 -51.64 4.93 -11.88
N ALA A 2 -51.39 4.85 -11.63
CA ALA A 2 -50.55 4.79 -11.07
C ALA A 2 -49.43 4.69 -10.95
N ARG A 3 -49.16 4.65 -11.00
CA ARG A 3 -48.25 4.54 -11.07
C ARG A 3 -47.29 4.87 -10.59
N LEU A 4 -47.12 5.08 -10.50
CA LEU A 4 -46.30 5.36 -10.22
C LEU A 4 -45.39 5.30 -9.52
N LYS A 5 -45.49 5.17 -9.21
CA LYS A 5 -44.91 5.03 -8.62
C LYS A 5 -43.85 4.78 -8.52
N LEU A 6 -43.68 4.55 -8.76
CA LEU A 6 -42.81 4.28 -8.73
C LEU A 6 -41.82 4.63 -8.49
N ALA A 7 -41.77 4.93 -8.59
CA ALA A 7 -40.90 5.35 -8.49
C ALA A 7 -40.18 5.35 -7.57
N LEU A 8 -40.34 5.23 -7.21
CA LEU A 8 -39.86 5.27 -6.48
C LEU A 8 -38.85 4.78 -6.13
N GLY A 9 -38.78 4.38 -6.24
CA GLY A 9 -37.92 3.98 -5.95
C GLY A 9 -36.99 4.12 -5.99
N THR A 10 -36.90 4.23 -6.17
CA THR A 10 -36.01 4.38 -6.41
C THR A 10 -35.12 4.83 -5.78
N LEU A 11 -35.15 5.00 -5.52
CA LEU A 11 -34.40 5.42 -5.13
C LEU A 11 -33.55 5.13 -4.37
N SER A 12 -33.62 4.90 -4.09
CA SER A 12 -32.97 4.66 -3.44
C SER A 12 -31.88 4.35 -3.39
N LEU A 13 -31.63 4.15 -3.61
CA LEU A 13 -30.70 3.84 -3.64
C LEU A 13 -29.72 4.21 -3.40
N LEU A 14 -29.59 4.46 -3.41
CA LEU A 14 -28.71 4.86 -3.41
C LEU A 14 -27.97 5.00 -2.55
N LEU A 15 -27.94 5.11 -2.17
CA LEU A 15 -27.31 5.36 -1.45
C LEU A 15 -26.35 4.92 -1.07
N VAL A 16 -26.08 4.73 -1.07
CA VAL A 16 -25.36 4.32 -0.80
C VAL A 16 -24.30 4.34 -0.63
N THR A 17 -23.69 4.26 -0.52
CA THR A 17 -22.72 4.18 -0.55
C THR A 17 -21.87 4.67 -0.03
N THR A 18 -21.38 5.00 0.18
CA THR A 18 -20.69 5.53 0.74
C THR A 18 -19.78 5.21 1.46
N SER A 19 -19.26 4.68 1.52
CA SER A 19 -18.43 4.30 2.27
C SER A 19 -17.26 4.88 2.29
N SER A 20 -16.88 5.59 2.92
CA SER A 20 -15.64 6.07 3.03
C SER A 20 -14.71 5.08 3.35
N GLN A 21 -13.63 5.01 2.69
CA GLN A 21 -12.67 3.99 2.89
C GLN A 21 -11.56 4.50 3.73
N ALA A 22 -11.40 3.99 4.91
CA ALA A 22 -10.29 4.36 5.77
C ALA A 22 -9.02 3.62 5.42
N ALA A 23 -9.11 2.54 4.65
CA ALA A 23 -7.95 1.73 4.32
C ALA A 23 -8.10 1.18 2.90
N LEU A 24 -6.98 0.88 2.28
CA LEU A 24 -6.98 0.23 0.99
C LEU A 24 -7.27 -1.26 1.16
N ALA A 25 -7.82 -1.87 0.14
CA ALA A 25 -7.93 -3.31 0.11
C ALA A 25 -6.54 -3.93 0.20
N PRO A 26 -6.41 -5.15 0.74
CA PRO A 26 -5.09 -5.73 1.00
C PRO A 26 -4.17 -5.79 -0.22
N ASN A 27 -4.69 -6.10 -1.40
CA ASN A 27 -3.85 -6.17 -2.58
C ASN A 27 -3.35 -4.80 -3.00
N TYR A 28 -4.15 -3.77 -2.83
CA TYR A 28 -3.71 -2.41 -3.17
C TYR A 28 -2.75 -1.87 -2.13
N GLN A 29 -2.96 -2.20 -0.87
CA GLN A 29 -2.03 -1.82 0.18
C GLN A 29 -0.66 -2.47 -0.07
N ARG A 30 -0.66 -3.76 -0.43
CA ARG A 30 0.57 -4.47 -0.74
C ARG A 30 1.28 -3.83 -1.94
N ALA A 31 0.53 -3.49 -2.98
CA ALA A 31 1.12 -2.87 -4.16
C ALA A 31 1.77 -1.54 -3.81
N LYS A 32 1.13 -0.77 -2.96
CA LYS A 32 1.67 0.51 -2.55
C LYS A 32 2.96 0.34 -1.75
N GLU A 33 2.98 -0.64 -0.86
CA GLU A 33 4.18 -0.92 -0.09
C GLU A 33 5.31 -1.42 -0.98
N LEU A 34 5.01 -2.33 -1.90
CA LEU A 34 6.02 -2.84 -2.82
C LEU A 34 6.64 -1.73 -3.66
N THR A 35 5.81 -0.83 -4.16
CA THR A 35 6.30 0.29 -4.96
C THR A 35 7.27 1.14 -4.14
N ALA A 36 6.89 1.45 -2.90
CA ALA A 36 7.73 2.26 -2.04
C ALA A 36 9.04 1.56 -1.71
N VAL A 37 8.98 0.25 -1.46
CA VAL A 37 10.15 -0.55 -1.16
C VAL A 37 11.11 -0.57 -2.35
N ILE A 38 10.57 -0.76 -3.55
CA ILE A 38 11.39 -0.79 -4.75
C ILE A 38 12.10 0.53 -4.96
N GLU A 39 11.38 1.63 -4.80
CA GLU A 39 11.97 2.95 -4.99
C GLU A 39 13.06 3.23 -3.97
N ALA A 40 12.82 2.88 -2.72
CA ALA A 40 13.81 3.09 -1.67
C ALA A 40 15.06 2.25 -1.92
N ALA A 41 14.86 1.00 -2.32
CA ALA A 41 15.98 0.10 -2.56
C ALA A 41 16.80 0.53 -3.79
N ALA A 42 16.13 1.00 -4.82
CA ALA A 42 16.83 1.47 -6.02
C ALA A 42 17.74 2.63 -5.70
N THR A 43 17.28 3.51 -4.82
CA THR A 43 18.10 4.65 -4.38
C THR A 43 19.28 4.19 -3.55
N ALA A 44 19.08 3.19 -2.69
CA ALA A 44 20.13 2.72 -1.80
C ALA A 44 21.17 1.87 -2.52
N LEU A 45 20.77 1.18 -3.59
CA LEU A 45 21.65 0.27 -4.34
C LEU A 45 21.65 0.65 -5.81
N PRO A 46 22.17 1.82 -6.17
CA PRO A 46 22.04 2.31 -7.54
C PRO A 46 22.84 1.53 -8.55
N GLN A 47 23.78 0.72 -8.11
CA GLN A 47 24.69 0.02 -9.03
C GLN A 47 24.19 -1.38 -9.41
N HIS A 48 23.11 -1.83 -8.77
CA HIS A 48 22.63 -3.20 -9.00
C HIS A 48 21.13 -3.19 -9.25
N PRO A 49 20.70 -3.60 -10.42
CA PRO A 49 19.26 -3.67 -10.67
C PRO A 49 18.61 -4.65 -9.69
N ILE A 50 17.44 -4.27 -9.23
CA ILE A 50 16.67 -5.12 -8.33
C ILE A 50 16.17 -6.32 -9.11
N SER A 51 16.43 -7.52 -8.59
CA SER A 51 15.97 -8.74 -9.22
C SER A 51 14.82 -9.40 -8.50
N LYS A 52 14.67 -9.17 -7.20
CA LYS A 52 13.58 -9.77 -6.45
C LYS A 52 13.19 -8.87 -5.29
N VAL A 53 11.90 -8.85 -4.99
CA VAL A 53 11.39 -8.30 -3.75
C VAL A 53 10.52 -9.38 -3.14
N ILE A 54 10.87 -9.80 -1.94
CA ILE A 54 10.24 -10.94 -1.29
C ILE A 54 9.52 -10.48 -0.05
N TYR A 55 8.22 -10.75 -0.01
CA TYR A 55 7.45 -10.51 1.20
C TYR A 55 7.81 -11.57 2.22
N GLN A 56 8.29 -11.18 3.37
CA GLN A 56 8.68 -12.13 4.40
C GLN A 56 7.61 -12.29 5.46
N LYS A 57 7.11 -11.19 5.93
CA LYS A 57 6.00 -11.16 6.86
C LYS A 57 5.48 -9.74 6.88
N GLU A 58 4.46 -9.51 7.66
CA GLU A 58 3.84 -8.20 7.71
C GLU A 58 4.89 -7.14 7.97
N ASP A 59 4.87 -6.09 7.14
CA ASP A 59 5.77 -4.95 7.23
C ASP A 59 7.24 -5.28 7.00
N GLN A 60 7.57 -6.46 6.49
CA GLN A 60 8.96 -6.81 6.21
C GLN A 60 9.13 -7.42 4.84
N TYR A 61 10.08 -6.88 4.10
CA TYR A 61 10.42 -7.35 2.77
C TYR A 61 11.92 -7.53 2.67
N GLN A 62 12.33 -8.45 1.81
CA GLN A 62 13.73 -8.61 1.48
C GLN A 62 13.94 -8.26 0.02
N ILE A 63 14.98 -7.51 -0.27
CA ILE A 63 15.30 -7.09 -1.63
C ILE A 63 16.60 -7.74 -2.04
N ILE A 64 16.61 -8.29 -3.25
CA ILE A 64 17.82 -8.83 -3.85
C ILE A 64 18.15 -7.98 -5.08
N ALA A 65 19.38 -7.51 -5.14
CA ALA A 65 19.84 -6.66 -6.24
C ALA A 65 21.26 -7.08 -6.57
N GLY A 66 21.44 -7.91 -7.59
CA GLY A 66 22.73 -8.47 -7.92
C GLY A 66 23.27 -9.29 -6.78
N PRO A 67 24.52 -9.04 -6.36
CA PRO A 67 25.10 -9.79 -5.24
C PRO A 67 24.65 -9.27 -3.87
N CYS A 68 23.82 -8.24 -3.85
CA CYS A 68 23.46 -7.56 -2.62
C CYS A 68 22.05 -7.90 -2.17
N SER A 69 21.85 -7.91 -0.87
CA SER A 69 20.52 -8.06 -0.30
C SER A 69 20.35 -7.10 0.86
N LEU A 70 19.12 -6.71 1.12
CA LEU A 70 18.82 -5.90 2.28
C LEU A 70 17.35 -6.08 2.65
N ARG A 71 17.05 -5.69 3.88
CA ARG A 71 15.71 -5.78 4.40
C ARG A 71 15.07 -4.40 4.38
N ALA A 72 13.79 -4.38 4.04
CA ALA A 72 13.00 -3.17 4.13
C ALA A 72 11.88 -3.40 5.14
N THR A 73 11.66 -2.41 5.98
CA THR A 73 10.61 -2.45 6.98
C THR A 73 9.67 -1.30 6.75
N ILE A 74 8.38 -1.60 6.77
CA ILE A 74 7.35 -0.59 6.65
C ILE A 74 7.05 -0.06 8.05
N VAL A 75 7.19 1.23 8.23
CA VAL A 75 6.97 1.86 9.52
C VAL A 75 5.81 2.84 9.38
N SER A 76 4.78 2.63 10.17
CA SER A 76 3.61 3.51 10.14
C SER A 76 3.97 4.89 10.64
N LYS A 77 3.39 5.90 10.00
CA LYS A 77 3.52 7.27 10.44
C LYS A 77 2.21 7.68 11.12
N PRO A 78 2.29 8.52 12.15
CA PRO A 78 1.09 8.98 12.80
C PRO A 78 0.23 9.78 11.82
N MET A 79 -1.08 9.62 11.93
CA MET A 79 -2.02 10.40 11.14
C MET A 79 -2.48 11.58 11.98
N LYS A 80 -2.75 12.69 11.31
CA LYS A 80 -3.28 13.84 12.00
C LYS A 80 -4.69 13.54 12.52
N ASN A 81 -5.06 14.18 13.60
CA ASN A 81 -6.39 14.04 14.15
C ASN A 81 -7.44 14.39 13.09
N GLY A 82 -8.44 13.54 12.97
CA GLY A 82 -9.52 13.76 12.03
C GLY A 82 -9.21 13.40 10.60
N VAL A 83 -7.99 12.99 10.31
CA VAL A 83 -7.62 12.55 8.96
C VAL A 83 -8.01 11.10 8.80
N VAL A 84 -8.74 10.80 7.73
CA VAL A 84 -9.17 9.46 7.39
C VAL A 84 -8.57 9.12 6.05
N GLY A 85 -8.16 7.88 5.88
CA GLY A 85 -7.63 7.45 4.60
C GLY A 85 -6.68 6.30 4.75
N PRO A 86 -5.98 5.96 3.68
CA PRO A 86 -5.03 4.87 3.71
C PRO A 86 -3.92 5.12 4.71
N ARG A 87 -3.36 4.04 5.20
CA ARG A 87 -2.23 4.07 6.12
C ARG A 87 -1.09 4.91 5.55
N GLN A 88 -0.56 5.78 6.36
CA GLN A 88 0.65 6.53 6.03
C GLN A 88 1.85 5.76 6.56
N PHE A 89 2.90 5.67 5.77
CA PHE A 89 4.07 4.91 6.18
C PHE A 89 5.32 5.43 5.50
N GLU A 90 6.45 4.99 6.00
CA GLU A 90 7.73 5.19 5.35
C GLU A 90 8.48 3.86 5.34
N VAL A 91 9.46 3.76 4.45
CA VAL A 91 10.26 2.56 4.33
C VAL A 91 11.59 2.80 5.00
N LYS A 92 11.95 1.90 5.91
CA LYS A 92 13.27 1.93 6.53
C LYS A 92 14.08 0.77 6.02
N LEU A 93 15.26 1.06 5.49
CA LEU A 93 16.12 0.04 4.94
C LEU A 93 17.14 -0.38 5.98
N GLY A 94 17.36 -1.67 6.06
CA GLY A 94 18.41 -2.21 6.87
C GLY A 94 19.76 -2.07 6.14
N GLN A 95 20.77 -2.67 6.73
CA GLN A 95 22.10 -2.63 6.16
C GLN A 95 22.17 -3.61 5.01
N SER A 96 22.74 -3.17 3.89
CA SER A 96 22.88 -4.05 2.74
C SER A 96 24.07 -5.00 2.98
N ARG A 97 23.95 -6.20 2.44
CA ARG A 97 24.99 -7.20 2.49
C ARG A 97 25.25 -7.68 1.08
N CYS A 98 26.48 -7.56 0.65
CA CYS A 98 26.88 -7.95 -0.71
C CYS A 98 27.91 -9.05 -0.63
N ARG A 99 27.78 -10.03 -1.54
CA ARG A 99 28.74 -11.14 -1.60
C ARG A 99 29.95 -10.79 -2.43
#